data_c99474e9018e8e487c26b0c18bfbfb21
#
_entry.id   c99474e9018e8e487c26b0c18bfbfb21
#
_cell.length_a   1.000
_cell.length_b   1.000
_cell.length_c   1.000
_cell.angle_alpha   90.00
_cell.angle_beta   90.00
_cell.angle_gamma   90.00
#
_symmetry.space_group_name_H-M   'P 1'
#
loop_
_entity.id
_entity.type
_entity.pdbx_description
1 polymer ?
#
loop_
_entity_poly.entity_id
_entity_poly.type
_entity_poly.pdbx_seq_one_letter_code
_entity_poly.pdbx_strand_id
1 'polypeptide(L)'
;MAADLKRFRMSDVAQSQVHGHDGETRRDFLTLTASALGVVGLATAIWPFIDTLNPAKDTLALSTTDVDLGPVQLGQRLTVAWQGKPVFIDHRPAAEIEAAQKVDVSTLRDPQPDSARVQKPEWLIVVGVCTHLGCIPLGQKQGDDRGLFGGWFCPCHGSMYDTSARIRQGPAPLNLLVPPYKFTSDTKITIG
;
A
#
# COMPACT_ATOMS: atom_id res chain seq x y z
N MET A 1 36.76 66.65 2.63
CA MET A 1 35.51 65.99 2.28
C MET A 1 35.23 64.97 3.37
N ALA A 2 34.41 65.32 4.37
CA ALA A 2 34.02 64.46 5.48
C ALA A 2 32.63 63.88 5.20
N ALA A 3 32.52 62.57 5.10
CA ALA A 3 31.26 61.87 4.92
C ALA A 3 30.56 61.73 6.27
N ASP A 4 29.39 62.32 6.37
CA ASP A 4 28.51 62.34 7.53
C ASP A 4 27.77 60.97 7.61
N LEU A 5 28.20 60.05 8.51
CA LEU A 5 27.53 58.83 8.85
C LEU A 5 26.39 59.14 9.82
N LYS A 6 25.19 59.36 9.30
CA LYS A 6 23.96 59.38 10.10
C LYS A 6 23.80 58.08 10.88
N ARG A 7 24.01 58.15 12.19
CA ARG A 7 23.71 57.10 13.17
C ARG A 7 22.20 56.82 13.16
N PHE A 8 21.84 55.69 12.60
CA PHE A 8 20.51 55.16 12.72
C PHE A 8 20.28 54.77 14.20
N ARG A 9 19.45 55.50 14.91
CA ARG A 9 19.08 55.19 16.30
C ARG A 9 18.10 54.05 16.31
N MET A 10 18.47 52.94 16.98
CA MET A 10 17.61 51.78 17.24
C MET A 10 16.39 52.06 18.15
N SER A 11 16.12 53.33 18.49
CA SER A 11 14.99 53.73 19.32
C SER A 11 13.68 53.96 18.55
N ASP A 12 13.72 53.97 17.20
CA ASP A 12 12.51 54.25 16.39
C ASP A 12 11.71 53.00 15.98
N VAL A 13 12.15 51.79 16.38
CA VAL A 13 11.46 50.52 16.06
C VAL A 13 10.53 50.06 17.19
N ALA A 14 10.52 50.72 18.35
CA ALA A 14 9.80 50.28 19.54
C ALA A 14 8.49 51.03 19.82
N GLN A 15 7.92 51.72 18.85
CA GLN A 15 6.58 52.31 18.96
C GLN A 15 5.65 51.66 17.93
N SER A 16 5.56 50.33 17.89
CA SER A 16 4.36 49.66 17.41
C SER A 16 3.25 49.98 18.41
N GLN A 17 2.36 50.81 17.97
CA GLN A 17 1.15 51.25 18.63
C GLN A 17 0.42 50.04 19.26
N VAL A 18 0.49 49.94 20.58
CA VAL A 18 -0.55 49.24 21.36
C VAL A 18 -1.84 50.04 21.07
N HIS A 19 -2.60 49.61 20.09
CA HIS A 19 -3.96 50.06 19.92
C HIS A 19 -4.70 49.60 21.19
N GLY A 20 -5.02 50.58 22.04
CA GLY A 20 -5.91 50.39 23.16
C GLY A 20 -7.17 49.69 22.66
N HIS A 21 -7.67 48.80 23.43
CA HIS A 21 -9.04 48.25 23.30
C HIS A 21 -10.04 49.39 23.34
N ASP A 22 -10.23 50.05 22.21
CA ASP A 22 -11.46 50.84 21.97
C ASP A 22 -12.56 49.83 21.96
N GLY A 23 -13.57 49.98 22.85
CA GLY A 23 -14.60 48.98 23.07
C GLY A 23 -15.23 48.58 21.78
N GLU A 24 -15.48 47.27 21.61
CA GLU A 24 -16.08 46.65 20.44
C GLU A 24 -17.29 47.43 19.94
N THR A 25 -17.23 47.94 18.72
CA THR A 25 -18.31 48.69 18.14
C THR A 25 -19.36 47.75 17.59
N ARG A 26 -20.62 48.22 17.43
CA ARG A 26 -21.67 47.46 16.78
C ARG A 26 -21.26 47.01 15.37
N ARG A 27 -20.41 47.76 14.71
CA ARG A 27 -19.85 47.43 13.40
C ARG A 27 -18.91 46.24 13.49
N ASP A 28 -18.04 46.21 14.48
CA ASP A 28 -17.07 45.11 14.65
C ASP A 28 -17.80 43.81 14.97
N PHE A 29 -18.83 43.86 15.82
CA PHE A 29 -19.69 42.73 16.12
C PHE A 29 -20.38 42.20 14.83
N LEU A 30 -20.96 43.09 14.02
CA LEU A 30 -21.61 42.66 12.77
C LEU A 30 -20.64 42.09 11.77
N THR A 31 -19.43 42.67 11.66
CA THR A 31 -18.38 42.18 10.77
C THR A 31 -17.86 40.79 11.23
N LEU A 32 -17.63 40.63 12.51
CA LEU A 32 -17.17 39.36 13.09
C LEU A 32 -18.26 38.27 12.88
N THR A 33 -19.52 38.60 13.16
CA THR A 33 -20.62 37.65 12.99
C THR A 33 -20.80 37.26 11.53
N ALA A 34 -20.77 38.23 10.61
CA ALA A 34 -20.86 37.96 9.18
C ALA A 34 -19.71 37.12 8.67
N SER A 35 -18.47 37.40 9.14
CA SER A 35 -17.30 36.64 8.80
C SER A 35 -17.38 35.20 9.32
N ALA A 36 -17.81 35.00 10.57
CA ALA A 36 -17.97 33.66 11.17
C ALA A 36 -19.03 32.85 10.40
N LEU A 37 -20.19 33.45 10.09
CA LEU A 37 -21.23 32.81 9.28
C LEU A 37 -20.72 32.49 7.87
N GLY A 38 -19.94 33.39 7.26
CA GLY A 38 -19.32 33.18 5.95
C GLY A 38 -18.36 31.98 5.95
N VAL A 39 -17.53 31.86 6.98
CA VAL A 39 -16.61 30.70 7.12
C VAL A 39 -17.38 29.39 7.31
N VAL A 40 -18.39 29.38 8.17
CA VAL A 40 -19.26 28.19 8.36
C VAL A 40 -19.98 27.83 7.07
N GLY A 41 -20.55 28.83 6.38
CA GLY A 41 -21.20 28.60 5.09
C GLY A 41 -20.28 28.05 4.02
N LEU A 42 -19.04 28.57 3.93
CA LEU A 42 -18.04 28.07 3.01
C LEU A 42 -17.61 26.64 3.36
N ALA A 43 -17.36 26.36 4.64
CA ALA A 43 -16.99 25.03 5.09
C ALA A 43 -18.07 23.99 4.79
N THR A 44 -19.34 24.31 5.03
CA THR A 44 -20.47 23.42 4.71
C THR A 44 -20.67 23.25 3.20
N ALA A 45 -20.41 24.29 2.40
CA ALA A 45 -20.49 24.20 0.95
C ALA A 45 -19.35 23.36 0.33
N ILE A 46 -18.15 23.42 0.92
CA ILE A 46 -16.98 22.64 0.46
C ILE A 46 -17.06 21.17 0.91
N TRP A 47 -17.67 20.88 2.07
CA TRP A 47 -17.72 19.54 2.63
C TRP A 47 -18.19 18.45 1.65
N PRO A 48 -19.29 18.59 0.90
CA PRO A 48 -19.71 17.57 -0.05
C PRO A 48 -18.68 17.29 -1.16
N PHE A 49 -17.89 18.28 -1.57
CA PHE A 49 -16.82 18.07 -2.55
C PHE A 49 -15.67 17.24 -1.95
N ILE A 50 -15.34 17.45 -0.69
CA ILE A 50 -14.36 16.64 0.02
C ILE A 50 -14.91 15.22 0.21
N ASP A 51 -16.18 15.09 0.55
CA ASP A 51 -16.82 13.78 0.76
C ASP A 51 -16.86 12.92 -0.51
N THR A 52 -16.95 13.55 -1.70
CA THR A 52 -16.87 12.81 -2.98
C THR A 52 -15.50 12.15 -3.23
N LEU A 53 -14.46 12.55 -2.52
CA LEU A 53 -13.14 11.92 -2.58
C LEU A 53 -13.06 10.61 -1.77
N ASN A 54 -14.04 10.35 -0.92
CA ASN A 54 -14.13 9.09 -0.20
C ASN A 54 -14.42 7.93 -1.16
N PRO A 55 -13.79 6.76 -0.95
CA PRO A 55 -14.09 5.57 -1.75
C PRO A 55 -15.57 5.23 -1.69
N ALA A 56 -16.16 4.89 -2.84
CA ALA A 56 -17.54 4.43 -2.90
C ALA A 56 -17.77 3.16 -2.07
N LYS A 57 -18.96 2.97 -1.53
CA LYS A 57 -19.29 1.85 -0.64
C LYS A 57 -19.11 0.48 -1.30
N ASP A 58 -19.36 0.39 -2.60
CA ASP A 58 -19.11 -0.79 -3.42
C ASP A 58 -17.61 -1.12 -3.54
N THR A 59 -16.76 -0.09 -3.67
CA THR A 59 -15.29 -0.26 -3.66
C THR A 59 -14.81 -0.77 -2.31
N LEU A 60 -15.39 -0.27 -1.20
CA LEU A 60 -15.07 -0.76 0.15
C LEU A 60 -15.59 -2.18 0.38
N ALA A 61 -16.75 -2.55 -0.17
CA ALA A 61 -17.29 -3.90 -0.10
C ALA A 61 -16.42 -4.92 -0.86
N LEU A 62 -15.71 -4.49 -1.92
CA LEU A 62 -14.75 -5.30 -2.66
C LEU A 62 -13.33 -5.28 -2.05
N SER A 63 -13.14 -4.61 -0.91
CA SER A 63 -11.83 -4.50 -0.27
C SER A 63 -11.36 -5.80 0.35
N THR A 64 -12.29 -6.71 0.70
CA THR A 64 -12.00 -8.02 1.28
C THR A 64 -12.54 -9.15 0.41
N THR A 65 -11.85 -10.28 0.40
CA THR A 65 -12.27 -11.51 -0.29
C THR A 65 -12.10 -12.70 0.64
N ASP A 66 -13.19 -13.42 0.88
CA ASP A 66 -13.16 -14.67 1.64
C ASP A 66 -12.91 -15.85 0.71
N VAL A 67 -11.99 -16.73 1.09
CA VAL A 67 -11.60 -17.89 0.30
C VAL A 67 -11.67 -19.16 1.14
N ASP A 68 -12.34 -20.19 0.63
CA ASP A 68 -12.32 -21.53 1.19
C ASP A 68 -11.14 -22.31 0.61
N LEU A 69 -10.24 -22.75 1.46
CA LEU A 69 -9.06 -23.53 1.13
C LEU A 69 -9.34 -25.05 1.17
N GLY A 70 -10.47 -25.49 1.75
CA GLY A 70 -10.80 -26.88 1.93
C GLY A 70 -10.76 -27.73 0.65
N PRO A 71 -11.22 -27.21 -0.50
CA PRO A 71 -11.16 -27.93 -1.77
C PRO A 71 -9.75 -28.00 -2.39
N VAL A 72 -8.80 -27.18 -1.93
CA VAL A 72 -7.46 -27.06 -2.55
C VAL A 72 -6.56 -28.19 -2.06
N GLN A 73 -6.28 -29.14 -2.93
CA GLN A 73 -5.43 -30.29 -2.60
C GLN A 73 -3.95 -29.89 -2.51
N LEU A 74 -3.16 -30.72 -1.84
CA LEU A 74 -1.72 -30.53 -1.73
C LEU A 74 -1.07 -30.46 -3.12
N GLY A 75 -0.26 -29.44 -3.36
CA GLY A 75 0.39 -29.14 -4.65
C GLY A 75 -0.55 -28.44 -5.66
N GLN A 76 -1.79 -28.17 -5.30
CA GLN A 76 -2.68 -27.37 -6.12
C GLN A 76 -2.53 -25.87 -5.87
N ARG A 77 -2.77 -25.12 -6.93
CA ARG A 77 -2.77 -23.65 -6.93
C ARG A 77 -4.15 -23.13 -7.31
N LEU A 78 -4.62 -22.14 -6.56
CA LEU A 78 -5.89 -21.47 -6.79
C LEU A 78 -5.62 -19.98 -7.10
N THR A 79 -6.41 -19.40 -8.01
CA THR A 79 -6.38 -17.96 -8.28
C THR A 79 -7.71 -17.35 -7.91
N VAL A 80 -7.68 -16.30 -7.10
CA VAL A 80 -8.84 -15.48 -6.74
C VAL A 80 -8.62 -14.04 -7.13
N ALA A 81 -9.70 -13.28 -7.29
CA ALA A 81 -9.59 -11.83 -7.55
C ALA A 81 -9.69 -11.07 -6.23
N TRP A 82 -8.78 -10.13 -6.02
CA TRP A 82 -8.80 -9.17 -4.93
C TRP A 82 -8.39 -7.79 -5.43
N GLN A 83 -9.24 -6.78 -5.23
CA GLN A 83 -9.03 -5.40 -5.71
C GLN A 83 -8.62 -5.33 -7.19
N GLY A 84 -9.26 -6.13 -8.04
CA GLY A 84 -8.97 -6.19 -9.48
C GLY A 84 -7.64 -6.85 -9.87
N LYS A 85 -6.92 -7.43 -8.91
CA LYS A 85 -5.66 -8.16 -9.14
C LYS A 85 -5.85 -9.65 -8.88
N PRO A 86 -5.16 -10.54 -9.62
CA PRO A 86 -5.13 -11.96 -9.27
C PRO A 86 -4.31 -12.15 -8.01
N VAL A 87 -4.82 -12.94 -7.08
CA VAL A 87 -4.09 -13.46 -5.92
C VAL A 87 -3.90 -14.94 -6.12
N PHE A 88 -2.67 -15.38 -6.06
CA PHE A 88 -2.24 -16.75 -6.16
C PHE A 88 -2.19 -17.37 -4.76
N ILE A 89 -2.85 -18.50 -4.61
CA ILE A 89 -2.86 -19.30 -3.39
C ILE A 89 -2.26 -20.65 -3.76
N ASP A 90 -1.20 -21.03 -3.09
CA ASP A 90 -0.46 -22.26 -3.32
C ASP A 90 -0.49 -23.13 -2.07
N HIS A 91 -1.04 -24.37 -2.19
CA HIS A 91 -0.98 -25.38 -1.15
C HIS A 91 0.31 -26.18 -1.32
N ARG A 92 1.38 -25.71 -0.72
CA ARG A 92 2.76 -26.16 -0.96
C ARG A 92 3.02 -27.55 -0.37
N PRO A 93 3.55 -28.51 -1.15
CA PRO A 93 4.11 -29.74 -0.63
C PRO A 93 5.40 -29.51 0.16
N ALA A 94 5.75 -30.43 1.04
CA ALA A 94 6.94 -30.34 1.89
C ALA A 94 8.24 -30.05 1.09
N ALA A 95 8.37 -30.62 -0.09
CA ALA A 95 9.52 -30.42 -0.96
C ALA A 95 9.67 -28.93 -1.42
N GLU A 96 8.56 -28.25 -1.73
CA GLU A 96 8.59 -26.82 -2.09
C GLU A 96 8.93 -25.95 -0.89
N ILE A 97 8.41 -26.30 0.30
CA ILE A 97 8.71 -25.60 1.56
C ILE A 97 10.21 -25.73 1.90
N GLU A 98 10.76 -26.95 1.84
CA GLU A 98 12.19 -27.18 2.08
C GLU A 98 13.08 -26.46 1.08
N ALA A 99 12.70 -26.48 -0.21
CA ALA A 99 13.42 -25.76 -1.25
C ALA A 99 13.43 -24.25 -0.97
N ALA A 100 12.31 -23.68 -0.53
CA ALA A 100 12.23 -22.27 -0.18
C ALA A 100 13.07 -21.91 1.05
N GLN A 101 13.10 -22.78 2.07
CA GLN A 101 13.86 -22.57 3.32
C GLN A 101 15.37 -22.72 3.14
N LYS A 102 15.82 -23.57 2.21
CA LYS A 102 17.25 -23.80 1.91
C LYS A 102 17.89 -22.65 1.13
N VAL A 103 17.13 -21.71 0.62
CA VAL A 103 17.68 -20.57 -0.13
C VAL A 103 18.42 -19.63 0.81
N ASP A 104 19.67 -19.33 0.48
CA ASP A 104 20.44 -18.30 1.17
C ASP A 104 19.83 -16.92 0.90
N VAL A 105 19.21 -16.35 1.93
CA VAL A 105 18.50 -15.08 1.86
C VAL A 105 19.44 -13.93 1.47
N SER A 106 20.71 -13.99 1.84
CA SER A 106 21.71 -12.96 1.54
C SER A 106 21.99 -12.81 0.04
N THR A 107 21.73 -13.86 -0.74
CA THR A 107 21.93 -13.86 -2.20
C THR A 107 20.74 -13.30 -2.98
N LEU A 108 19.62 -13.04 -2.31
CA LEU A 108 18.42 -12.55 -2.95
C LEU A 108 18.49 -11.06 -3.20
N ARG A 109 17.90 -10.61 -4.31
CA ARG A 109 17.77 -9.18 -4.65
C ARG A 109 16.88 -8.44 -3.66
N ASP A 110 15.81 -9.09 -3.22
CA ASP A 110 14.87 -8.62 -2.18
C ASP A 110 14.90 -9.66 -1.05
N PRO A 111 15.78 -9.47 -0.03
CA PRO A 111 16.07 -10.46 0.98
C PRO A 111 14.92 -10.64 1.96
N GLN A 112 14.16 -11.73 1.81
CA GLN A 112 13.10 -12.13 2.74
C GLN A 112 13.17 -13.65 3.00
N PRO A 113 13.20 -14.10 4.26
CA PRO A 113 13.09 -15.52 4.57
C PRO A 113 11.67 -16.02 4.25
N ASP A 114 11.55 -17.32 3.94
CA ASP A 114 10.24 -17.93 3.65
C ASP A 114 9.22 -17.69 4.78
N SER A 115 9.66 -17.83 6.03
CA SER A 115 8.83 -17.64 7.22
C SER A 115 8.24 -16.23 7.37
N ALA A 116 8.85 -15.22 6.76
CA ALA A 116 8.30 -13.85 6.76
C ALA A 116 7.20 -13.64 5.70
N ARG A 117 7.00 -14.61 4.82
CA ARG A 117 6.08 -14.52 3.69
C ARG A 117 4.82 -15.36 3.84
N VAL A 118 4.77 -16.19 4.89
CA VAL A 118 3.66 -17.11 5.15
C VAL A 118 3.25 -17.06 6.62
N GLN A 119 1.96 -17.25 6.91
CA GLN A 119 1.46 -17.44 8.27
C GLN A 119 1.44 -18.93 8.64
N LYS A 120 1.14 -19.81 7.66
CA LYS A 120 1.24 -21.26 7.76
C LYS A 120 2.17 -21.75 6.65
N PRO A 121 3.20 -22.57 6.91
CA PRO A 121 4.20 -22.95 5.91
C PRO A 121 3.62 -23.59 4.65
N GLU A 122 2.54 -24.33 4.78
CA GLU A 122 1.86 -25.00 3.68
C GLU A 122 1.06 -24.05 2.77
N TRP A 123 0.77 -22.84 3.21
CA TRP A 123 -0.04 -21.88 2.45
C TRP A 123 0.74 -20.63 2.08
N LEU A 124 1.07 -20.52 0.81
CA LEU A 124 1.65 -19.28 0.27
C LEU A 124 0.58 -18.50 -0.48
N ILE A 125 0.42 -17.22 -0.11
CA ILE A 125 -0.58 -16.32 -0.67
C ILE A 125 0.11 -15.07 -1.16
N VAL A 126 0.09 -14.82 -2.47
CA VAL A 126 0.78 -13.69 -3.09
C VAL A 126 -0.05 -13.04 -4.19
N VAL A 127 0.12 -11.77 -4.40
CA VAL A 127 -0.47 -11.07 -5.54
C VAL A 127 0.26 -11.50 -6.81
N GLY A 128 -0.46 -12.08 -7.75
CA GLY A 128 0.05 -12.62 -9.00
C GLY A 128 0.33 -11.55 -10.05
N VAL A 129 1.08 -10.52 -9.67
CA VAL A 129 1.44 -9.38 -10.53
C VAL A 129 2.94 -9.19 -10.46
N CYS A 130 3.61 -9.36 -11.60
CA CYS A 130 5.06 -9.19 -11.71
C CYS A 130 5.46 -7.76 -11.35
N THR A 131 6.44 -7.63 -10.45
CA THR A 131 6.90 -6.34 -9.93
C THR A 131 7.73 -5.54 -10.93
N HIS A 132 8.00 -6.09 -12.13
CA HIS A 132 8.65 -5.33 -13.21
C HIS A 132 7.67 -4.32 -13.83
N LEU A 133 6.67 -4.79 -14.60
CA LEU A 133 5.72 -3.94 -15.33
C LEU A 133 4.27 -4.47 -15.25
N GLY A 134 3.92 -5.25 -14.22
CA GLY A 134 2.55 -5.62 -13.94
C GLY A 134 1.99 -6.81 -14.73
N CYS A 135 2.80 -7.56 -15.50
CA CYS A 135 2.33 -8.78 -16.16
C CYS A 135 1.92 -9.85 -15.15
N ILE A 136 1.00 -10.74 -15.52
CA ILE A 136 0.62 -11.89 -14.70
C ILE A 136 1.60 -13.05 -15.00
N PRO A 137 2.38 -13.53 -14.01
CA PRO A 137 3.31 -14.64 -14.22
C PRO A 137 2.57 -15.96 -14.45
N LEU A 138 3.19 -16.86 -15.22
CA LEU A 138 2.79 -18.24 -15.40
C LEU A 138 3.19 -19.09 -14.20
N GLY A 139 2.61 -20.28 -14.06
CA GLY A 139 2.91 -21.25 -13.00
C GLY A 139 1.70 -21.61 -12.14
N GLN A 140 0.55 -20.97 -12.37
CA GLN A 140 -0.67 -21.26 -11.62
C GLN A 140 -1.45 -22.48 -12.14
N LYS A 141 -1.42 -22.71 -13.43
CA LYS A 141 -2.11 -23.84 -14.05
C LYS A 141 -1.19 -25.07 -14.12
N GLN A 142 -1.79 -26.23 -14.11
CA GLN A 142 -1.05 -27.46 -14.38
C GLN A 142 -0.45 -27.40 -15.79
N GLY A 143 0.85 -27.65 -15.90
CA GLY A 143 1.57 -27.58 -17.17
C GLY A 143 2.13 -26.18 -17.53
N ASP A 144 1.81 -25.15 -16.74
CA ASP A 144 2.47 -23.85 -16.91
C ASP A 144 3.97 -23.95 -16.66
N ASP A 145 4.73 -23.10 -17.36
CA ASP A 145 6.15 -22.90 -17.09
C ASP A 145 6.32 -22.21 -15.71
N ARG A 146 7.07 -22.86 -14.81
CA ARG A 146 7.38 -22.35 -13.48
C ARG A 146 8.77 -21.73 -13.38
N GLY A 147 9.49 -21.67 -14.50
CA GLY A 147 10.88 -21.23 -14.57
C GLY A 147 11.85 -22.17 -13.84
N LEU A 148 13.12 -21.76 -13.77
CA LEU A 148 14.20 -22.60 -13.21
C LEU A 148 14.10 -22.84 -11.69
N PHE A 149 13.27 -22.04 -10.98
CA PHE A 149 13.19 -22.07 -9.52
C PHE A 149 11.87 -22.65 -9.01
N GLY A 150 11.04 -23.23 -9.89
CA GLY A 150 9.84 -23.98 -9.55
C GLY A 150 8.65 -23.17 -9.04
N GLY A 151 8.77 -21.85 -9.01
CA GLY A 151 7.70 -20.95 -8.55
C GLY A 151 6.84 -20.39 -9.67
N TRP A 152 7.18 -19.20 -10.17
CA TRP A 152 6.47 -18.50 -11.25
C TRP A 152 7.43 -17.91 -12.28
N PHE A 153 7.01 -17.93 -13.52
CA PHE A 153 7.74 -17.37 -14.65
C PHE A 153 6.94 -16.25 -15.32
N CYS A 154 7.53 -15.07 -15.45
CA CYS A 154 6.93 -13.97 -16.18
C CYS A 154 7.49 -13.92 -17.61
N PRO A 155 6.70 -14.32 -18.65
CA PRO A 155 7.20 -14.43 -20.02
C PRO A 155 7.47 -13.08 -20.68
N CYS A 156 6.93 -11.98 -20.12
CA CYS A 156 7.08 -10.65 -20.71
C CYS A 156 8.55 -10.22 -20.81
N HIS A 157 9.36 -10.46 -19.77
CA HIS A 157 10.77 -10.07 -19.72
C HIS A 157 11.65 -11.07 -18.97
N GLY A 158 11.16 -12.30 -18.76
CA GLY A 158 11.97 -13.39 -18.20
C GLY A 158 12.21 -13.32 -16.69
N SER A 159 11.37 -12.62 -15.91
CA SER A 159 11.47 -12.67 -14.44
C SER A 159 11.04 -14.02 -13.93
N MET A 160 11.86 -14.62 -13.04
CA MET A 160 11.64 -15.93 -12.44
C MET A 160 11.60 -15.82 -10.93
N TYR A 161 10.59 -16.43 -10.34
CA TYR A 161 10.36 -16.45 -8.91
C TYR A 161 10.48 -17.88 -8.37
N ASP A 162 10.91 -18.03 -7.12
CA ASP A 162 10.99 -19.33 -6.46
C ASP A 162 9.64 -19.76 -5.83
N THR A 163 9.65 -20.91 -5.15
CA THR A 163 8.49 -21.50 -4.46
C THR A 163 8.01 -20.70 -3.25
N SER A 164 8.70 -19.62 -2.88
CA SER A 164 8.26 -18.58 -1.92
C SER A 164 7.90 -17.26 -2.60
N ALA A 165 7.79 -17.27 -3.94
CA ALA A 165 7.50 -16.10 -4.77
C ALA A 165 8.54 -14.96 -4.63
N ARG A 166 9.81 -15.32 -4.31
CA ARG A 166 10.93 -14.38 -4.26
C ARG A 166 11.59 -14.30 -5.63
N ILE A 167 11.94 -13.09 -6.02
CA ILE A 167 12.64 -12.87 -7.30
C ILE A 167 14.04 -13.49 -7.27
N ARG A 168 14.33 -14.32 -8.26
CA ARG A 168 15.61 -15.02 -8.41
C ARG A 168 16.38 -14.56 -9.64
N GLN A 169 15.66 -14.27 -10.73
CA GLN A 169 16.27 -13.88 -11.99
C GLN A 169 15.35 -12.96 -12.79
N GLY A 170 15.93 -12.13 -13.63
CA GLY A 170 15.19 -11.22 -14.52
C GLY A 170 15.12 -9.79 -14.01
N PRO A 171 14.36 -8.90 -14.70
CA PRO A 171 14.37 -7.47 -14.41
C PRO A 171 13.49 -7.05 -13.24
N ALA A 172 12.60 -7.90 -12.71
CA ALA A 172 11.74 -7.55 -11.58
C ALA A 172 12.57 -7.14 -10.36
N PRO A 173 12.30 -5.99 -9.73
CA PRO A 173 13.09 -5.48 -8.61
C PRO A 173 12.76 -6.15 -7.29
N LEU A 174 11.53 -6.59 -7.08
CA LEU A 174 11.00 -7.07 -5.80
C LEU A 174 10.34 -8.45 -5.91
N ASN A 175 10.16 -9.11 -4.80
CA ASN A 175 9.34 -10.31 -4.65
C ASN A 175 7.88 -10.03 -5.03
N LEU A 176 7.10 -11.08 -5.34
CA LEU A 176 5.65 -10.91 -5.45
C LEU A 176 5.09 -10.46 -4.09
N LEU A 177 4.16 -9.52 -4.11
CA LEU A 177 3.60 -8.94 -2.89
C LEU A 177 2.77 -9.99 -2.12
N VAL A 178 2.99 -10.10 -0.83
CA VAL A 178 2.08 -10.81 0.08
C VAL A 178 0.97 -9.82 0.47
N PRO A 179 -0.31 -10.06 0.10
CA PRO A 179 -1.40 -9.18 0.51
C PRO A 179 -1.65 -9.31 2.02
N PRO A 180 -2.30 -8.33 2.64
CA PRO A 180 -2.81 -8.54 3.99
C PRO A 180 -3.86 -9.66 3.96
N TYR A 181 -3.69 -10.66 4.79
CA TYR A 181 -4.65 -11.74 4.94
C TYR A 181 -4.64 -12.32 6.34
N LYS A 182 -5.69 -13.01 6.71
CA LYS A 182 -5.78 -13.72 7.98
C LYS A 182 -6.54 -15.04 7.81
N PHE A 183 -6.15 -16.05 8.59
CA PHE A 183 -6.94 -17.26 8.74
C PHE A 183 -8.14 -16.98 9.65
N THR A 184 -9.35 -17.20 9.15
CA THR A 184 -10.60 -17.11 9.92
C THR A 184 -10.99 -18.47 10.49
N SER A 185 -10.50 -19.55 9.87
CA SER A 185 -10.54 -20.93 10.37
C SER A 185 -9.37 -21.71 9.81
N ASP A 186 -9.29 -23.03 10.10
CA ASP A 186 -8.21 -23.86 9.52
C ASP A 186 -8.27 -23.95 8.00
N THR A 187 -9.46 -23.81 7.43
CA THR A 187 -9.72 -23.97 5.99
C THR A 187 -10.22 -22.68 5.33
N LYS A 188 -10.22 -21.53 6.01
CA LYS A 188 -10.71 -20.29 5.42
C LYS A 188 -9.78 -19.14 5.71
N ILE A 189 -9.58 -18.29 4.70
CA ILE A 189 -8.84 -17.04 4.80
C ILE A 189 -9.70 -15.86 4.33
N THR A 190 -9.46 -14.71 4.91
CA THR A 190 -9.94 -13.42 4.40
C THR A 190 -8.71 -12.63 3.93
N ILE A 191 -8.75 -12.12 2.71
CA ILE A 191 -7.72 -11.29 2.08
C ILE A 191 -8.23 -9.84 2.05
N GLY A 192 -7.46 -8.89 2.61
CA GLY A 192 -7.80 -7.48 2.72
C GLY A 192 -8.10 -6.98 4.12
#